data_d7ba05246a352a9b03a32df30eda8c2f
#
_entry.id   d7ba05246a352a9b03a32df30eda8c2f
#
_cell.length_a   1.000
_cell.length_b   1.000
_cell.length_c   1.000
_cell.angle_alpha   90.00
_cell.angle_beta   90.00
_cell.angle_gamma   90.00
#
_symmetry.space_group_name_H-M   'P 1'
#
loop_
_entity.id
_entity.type
_entity.pdbx_description
1 polymer ?
#
loop_
_entity_poly.entity_id
_entity_poly.type
_entity_poly.pdbx_seq_one_letter_code
_entity_poly.pdbx_strand_id
1 'polypeptide(L)'
;MPYNAEISRSNPTAFLFLIDQSGSMGESVGKSSYTRAAFLCDALNRVVMNLIARSSKSEGVRDYFHLGAIGYGGQGVHNALRGGFANRIFHPISAFERSPLAIEDRLEQVPDGNGGMRSHSIKFPVWFQPLHDGGTPMRKALRMAAEELTGWCDDHPDSYPPTVLHVTDGEPTDGDPEPMAGQVRQTGTTDGHSLLFNLHTSNSKASPIEFCSDEEAVRDPYGKILFRMSSPLPKPVADAAREKGYEVEAGARGFFYNVEPVEIVEFFDIGTRASSQSMLLR
;
A
#
# COMPACT_ATOMS: atom_id res chain seq x y z
N MET A 1 -6.70 -12.69 -21.15
CA MET A 1 -5.95 -12.99 -19.91
C MET A 1 -6.24 -11.87 -18.94
N PRO A 2 -6.42 -12.10 -17.65
CA PRO A 2 -6.64 -11.02 -16.68
C PRO A 2 -5.39 -10.13 -16.52
N TYR A 3 -5.59 -8.97 -15.97
CA TYR A 3 -4.56 -7.96 -15.64
C TYR A 3 -3.81 -7.39 -16.86
N ASN A 4 -4.56 -7.04 -17.91
CA ASN A 4 -4.03 -6.43 -19.14
C ASN A 4 -4.72 -5.12 -19.53
N ALA A 5 -5.74 -4.65 -18.79
CA ALA A 5 -6.41 -3.39 -19.11
C ALA A 5 -5.40 -2.24 -19.10
N GLU A 6 -5.45 -1.41 -20.13
CA GLU A 6 -4.62 -0.21 -20.23
C GLU A 6 -5.12 0.85 -19.26
N ILE A 7 -4.22 1.33 -18.38
CA ILE A 7 -4.53 2.38 -17.44
C ILE A 7 -4.50 3.73 -18.15
N SER A 8 -5.63 4.41 -18.11
CA SER A 8 -5.83 5.71 -18.77
C SER A 8 -6.70 6.63 -17.90
N ARG A 9 -6.95 7.85 -18.35
CA ARG A 9 -7.87 8.77 -17.68
C ARG A 9 -9.33 8.29 -17.70
N SER A 10 -9.72 7.54 -18.72
CA SER A 10 -11.06 6.94 -18.83
C SER A 10 -11.17 5.62 -18.09
N ASN A 11 -10.06 4.89 -17.95
CA ASN A 11 -9.97 3.62 -17.24
C ASN A 11 -8.84 3.70 -16.20
N PRO A 12 -9.04 4.43 -15.08
CA PRO A 12 -8.05 4.50 -14.01
C PRO A 12 -7.93 3.15 -13.29
N THR A 13 -6.90 2.96 -12.48
CA THR A 13 -6.89 1.89 -11.47
C THR A 13 -6.96 2.48 -10.06
N ALA A 14 -7.29 1.66 -9.07
CA ALA A 14 -7.33 2.09 -7.68
C ALA A 14 -6.28 1.41 -6.81
N PHE A 15 -5.70 2.19 -5.89
CA PHE A 15 -4.91 1.69 -4.77
C PHE A 15 -5.63 2.01 -3.47
N LEU A 16 -5.89 0.98 -2.67
CA LEU A 16 -6.46 1.12 -1.34
C LEU A 16 -5.41 0.77 -0.29
N PHE A 17 -5.01 1.74 0.50
CA PHE A 17 -4.15 1.50 1.66
C PHE A 17 -4.99 1.08 2.85
N LEU A 18 -4.72 -0.11 3.39
CA LEU A 18 -5.33 -0.61 4.62
C LEU A 18 -4.29 -0.53 5.73
N ILE A 19 -4.50 0.36 6.69
CA ILE A 19 -3.48 0.86 7.61
C ILE A 19 -3.80 0.43 9.02
N ASP A 20 -2.95 -0.42 9.59
CA ASP A 20 -2.99 -0.72 11.01
C ASP A 20 -2.58 0.52 11.82
N GLN A 21 -3.45 0.93 12.74
CA GLN A 21 -3.26 2.05 13.65
C GLN A 21 -3.47 1.58 15.10
N SER A 22 -3.26 0.29 15.37
CA SER A 22 -3.31 -0.28 16.72
C SER A 22 -2.18 0.23 17.60
N GLY A 23 -2.31 -0.01 18.91
CA GLY A 23 -1.35 0.47 19.90
C GLY A 23 0.10 0.01 19.66
N SER A 24 0.31 -1.20 19.13
CA SER A 24 1.62 -1.76 18.79
C SER A 24 2.36 -0.97 17.71
N MET A 25 1.63 -0.31 16.79
CA MET A 25 2.23 0.59 15.79
C MET A 25 2.94 1.81 16.42
N GLY A 26 2.70 2.08 17.70
CA GLY A 26 3.43 3.08 18.50
C GLY A 26 4.81 2.65 18.96
N GLU A 27 5.19 1.39 18.80
CA GLU A 27 6.53 0.91 19.16
C GLU A 27 7.61 1.52 18.27
N SER A 28 8.76 1.83 18.91
CA SER A 28 9.93 2.38 18.21
C SER A 28 10.60 1.32 17.32
N VAL A 29 11.09 1.75 16.17
CA VAL A 29 11.87 0.91 15.25
C VAL A 29 13.33 0.91 15.68
N GLY A 30 13.85 -0.25 16.05
CA GLY A 30 15.23 -0.41 16.49
C GLY A 30 15.56 0.47 17.71
N LYS A 31 16.62 1.30 17.59
CA LYS A 31 17.03 2.27 18.64
C LYS A 31 16.58 3.71 18.34
N SER A 32 15.78 3.90 17.29
CA SER A 32 15.32 5.25 16.94
C SER A 32 14.10 5.64 17.77
N SER A 33 13.81 6.95 17.86
CA SER A 33 12.55 7.45 18.42
C SER A 33 11.39 7.39 17.40
N TYR A 34 11.66 6.89 16.19
CA TYR A 34 10.67 6.80 15.11
C TYR A 34 9.82 5.55 15.32
N THR A 35 8.50 5.72 15.39
CA THR A 35 7.55 4.62 15.56
C THR A 35 7.24 3.93 14.24
N ARG A 36 6.72 2.69 14.28
CA ARG A 36 6.23 1.99 13.07
C ARG A 36 5.17 2.81 12.33
N ALA A 37 4.23 3.43 13.08
CA ALA A 37 3.22 4.33 12.51
C ALA A 37 3.84 5.52 11.77
N ALA A 38 4.91 6.11 12.30
CA ALA A 38 5.61 7.22 11.66
C ALA A 38 6.31 6.79 10.37
N PHE A 39 7.00 5.64 10.38
CA PHE A 39 7.62 5.06 9.19
C PHE A 39 6.59 4.74 8.12
N LEU A 40 5.47 4.12 8.50
CA LEU A 40 4.38 3.79 7.56
C LEU A 40 3.81 5.05 6.91
N CYS A 41 3.51 6.09 7.70
CA CYS A 41 3.02 7.36 7.16
C CYS A 41 4.03 8.03 6.22
N ASP A 42 5.32 7.98 6.55
CA ASP A 42 6.38 8.51 5.69
C ASP A 42 6.45 7.74 4.36
N ALA A 43 6.38 6.41 4.40
CA ALA A 43 6.33 5.56 3.20
C ALA A 43 5.11 5.88 2.34
N LEU A 44 3.92 5.98 2.95
CA LEU A 44 2.67 6.32 2.24
C LEU A 44 2.75 7.70 1.57
N ASN A 45 3.26 8.72 2.28
CA ASN A 45 3.43 10.06 1.72
C ASN A 45 4.39 10.04 0.52
N ARG A 46 5.50 9.28 0.59
CA ARG A 46 6.43 9.10 -0.55
C ARG A 46 5.77 8.37 -1.72
N VAL A 47 4.95 7.36 -1.47
CA VAL A 47 4.20 6.65 -2.53
C VAL A 47 3.24 7.60 -3.24
N VAL A 48 2.49 8.42 -2.50
CA VAL A 48 1.60 9.43 -3.10
C VAL A 48 2.39 10.41 -3.96
N MET A 49 3.53 10.94 -3.47
CA MET A 49 4.41 11.80 -4.26
C MET A 49 4.88 11.14 -5.56
N ASN A 50 5.28 9.85 -5.49
CA ASN A 50 5.73 9.10 -6.65
C ASN A 50 4.60 8.89 -7.67
N LEU A 51 3.38 8.60 -7.21
CA LEU A 51 2.21 8.44 -8.08
C LEU A 51 1.82 9.76 -8.74
N ILE A 52 1.88 10.88 -8.02
CA ILE A 52 1.71 12.23 -8.60
C ILE A 52 2.76 12.48 -9.68
N ALA A 53 4.04 12.24 -9.38
CA ALA A 53 5.13 12.44 -10.34
C ALA A 53 4.96 11.61 -11.62
N ARG A 54 4.57 10.32 -11.49
CA ARG A 54 4.28 9.43 -12.63
C ARG A 54 3.08 9.90 -13.46
N SER A 55 2.11 10.56 -12.81
CA SER A 55 0.90 11.05 -13.45
C SER A 55 1.05 12.45 -14.06
N SER A 56 2.15 13.15 -13.76
CA SER A 56 2.40 14.51 -14.22
C SER A 56 2.76 14.56 -15.71
N LYS A 57 2.13 15.43 -16.46
CA LYS A 57 2.41 15.76 -17.87
C LYS A 57 2.50 17.28 -18.01
N SER A 58 2.78 17.78 -19.22
CA SER A 58 2.92 19.22 -19.49
C SER A 58 1.67 20.05 -19.10
N GLU A 59 0.48 19.44 -19.18
CA GLU A 59 -0.80 20.06 -18.84
C GLU A 59 -1.28 19.82 -17.40
N GLY A 60 -0.46 19.18 -16.53
CA GLY A 60 -0.80 18.89 -15.14
C GLY A 60 -0.88 17.39 -14.83
N VAL A 61 -1.41 17.06 -13.63
CA VAL A 61 -1.56 15.69 -13.16
C VAL A 61 -2.78 15.04 -13.79
N ARG A 62 -2.59 13.89 -14.42
CA ARG A 62 -3.65 13.08 -15.04
C ARG A 62 -4.16 12.02 -14.06
N ASP A 63 -5.47 11.83 -14.01
CA ASP A 63 -6.13 10.87 -13.11
C ASP A 63 -6.03 9.42 -13.61
N TYR A 64 -4.82 8.89 -13.65
CA TYR A 64 -4.55 7.48 -13.92
C TYR A 64 -4.82 6.58 -12.72
N PHE A 65 -4.80 7.17 -11.52
CA PHE A 65 -4.96 6.47 -10.26
C PHE A 65 -6.01 7.11 -9.40
N HIS A 66 -6.85 6.27 -8.76
CA HIS A 66 -7.65 6.66 -7.61
C HIS A 66 -6.99 6.08 -6.36
N LEU A 67 -6.80 6.90 -5.33
CA LEU A 67 -6.23 6.48 -4.06
C LEU A 67 -7.28 6.54 -2.97
N GLY A 68 -7.28 5.51 -2.13
CA GLY A 68 -8.09 5.43 -0.92
C GLY A 68 -7.26 4.96 0.26
N ALA A 69 -7.74 5.23 1.47
CA ALA A 69 -7.11 4.74 2.68
C ALA A 69 -8.13 4.47 3.78
N ILE A 70 -8.06 3.28 4.36
CA ILE A 70 -8.83 2.86 5.52
C ILE A 70 -7.86 2.61 6.67
N GLY A 71 -8.05 3.31 7.78
CA GLY A 71 -7.34 3.09 9.03
C GLY A 71 -8.17 2.26 9.99
N TYR A 72 -7.52 1.45 10.82
CA TYR A 72 -8.18 0.68 11.85
C TYR A 72 -7.33 0.58 13.13
N GLY A 73 -7.96 0.81 14.28
CA GLY A 73 -7.31 0.90 15.58
C GLY A 73 -8.28 1.25 16.69
N GLY A 74 -7.84 1.98 17.71
CA GLY A 74 -8.67 2.39 18.85
C GLY A 74 -9.83 3.31 18.48
N GLN A 75 -9.75 4.03 17.38
CA GLN A 75 -10.86 4.82 16.83
C GLN A 75 -11.84 3.99 15.99
N GLY A 76 -11.69 2.66 15.97
CA GLY A 76 -12.44 1.77 15.09
C GLY A 76 -11.90 1.77 13.67
N VAL A 77 -12.79 1.51 12.70
CA VAL A 77 -12.46 1.51 11.26
C VAL A 77 -12.99 2.79 10.64
N HIS A 78 -12.14 3.51 9.92
CA HIS A 78 -12.48 4.84 9.39
C HIS A 78 -11.68 5.17 8.14
N ASN A 79 -12.10 6.23 7.42
CA ASN A 79 -11.29 6.84 6.38
C ASN A 79 -10.02 7.44 7.01
N ALA A 80 -8.85 6.94 6.63
CA ALA A 80 -7.57 7.43 7.15
C ALA A 80 -7.15 8.79 6.56
N LEU A 81 -7.74 9.19 5.43
CA LEU A 81 -7.53 10.50 4.82
C LEU A 81 -8.36 11.55 5.54
N ARG A 82 -7.79 12.74 5.72
CA ARG A 82 -8.41 13.85 6.46
C ARG A 82 -8.63 15.07 5.57
N GLY A 83 -9.20 16.12 6.15
CA GLY A 83 -9.45 17.38 5.44
C GLY A 83 -10.43 17.21 4.28
N GLY A 84 -10.09 17.67 3.10
CA GLY A 84 -10.94 17.59 1.90
C GLY A 84 -11.26 16.17 1.41
N PHE A 85 -10.60 15.14 1.96
CA PHE A 85 -10.77 13.75 1.58
C PHE A 85 -11.70 12.94 2.51
N ALA A 86 -12.23 13.55 3.56
CA ALA A 86 -12.95 12.82 4.61
C ALA A 86 -14.32 12.25 4.19
N ASN A 87 -14.90 12.74 3.08
CA ASN A 87 -16.27 12.44 2.66
C ASN A 87 -16.46 11.16 1.85
N ARG A 88 -15.40 10.56 1.35
CA ARG A 88 -15.39 9.31 0.59
C ARG A 88 -14.00 8.66 0.68
N ILE A 89 -13.90 7.37 0.35
CA ILE A 89 -12.64 6.65 0.42
C ILE A 89 -11.74 6.94 -0.78
N PHE A 90 -12.23 6.79 -2.00
CA PHE A 90 -11.42 6.95 -3.20
C PHE A 90 -11.46 8.37 -3.76
N HIS A 91 -10.29 8.89 -4.11
CA HIS A 91 -10.12 10.19 -4.74
C HIS A 91 -9.13 10.09 -5.92
N PRO A 92 -9.32 10.89 -6.98
CA PRO A 92 -8.37 10.93 -8.09
C PRO A 92 -7.03 11.51 -7.63
N ILE A 93 -5.93 11.04 -8.24
CA ILE A 93 -4.57 11.45 -7.86
C ILE A 93 -4.34 12.97 -7.99
N SER A 94 -5.00 13.63 -8.92
CA SER A 94 -4.94 15.10 -9.06
C SER A 94 -5.49 15.86 -7.85
N ALA A 95 -6.38 15.25 -7.04
CA ALA A 95 -6.85 15.85 -5.81
C ALA A 95 -5.75 15.88 -4.74
N PHE A 96 -4.90 14.86 -4.69
CA PHE A 96 -3.77 14.81 -3.77
C PHE A 96 -2.72 15.87 -4.08
N GLU A 97 -2.41 16.12 -5.36
CA GLU A 97 -1.52 17.21 -5.75
C GLU A 97 -1.99 18.55 -5.21
N ARG A 98 -3.31 18.82 -5.30
CA ARG A 98 -3.88 20.12 -4.92
C ARG A 98 -4.07 20.33 -3.43
N SER A 99 -4.16 19.26 -2.64
CA SER A 99 -4.67 19.35 -1.27
C SER A 99 -3.88 18.47 -0.29
N PRO A 100 -2.57 18.65 -0.13
CA PRO A 100 -1.87 18.01 0.97
C PRO A 100 -2.40 18.58 2.31
N LEU A 101 -2.40 17.76 3.35
CA LEU A 101 -2.79 18.18 4.70
C LEU A 101 -1.82 19.21 5.29
N ALA A 102 -0.53 19.04 4.97
CA ALA A 102 0.55 19.96 5.35
C ALA A 102 1.70 19.88 4.34
N ILE A 103 2.56 20.89 4.34
CA ILE A 103 3.85 20.88 3.63
C ILE A 103 4.93 21.11 4.69
N GLU A 104 5.82 20.13 4.85
CA GLU A 104 6.93 20.18 5.80
C GLU A 104 8.24 20.56 5.08
N ASP A 105 9.09 21.33 5.76
CA ASP A 105 10.48 21.51 5.35
C ASP A 105 11.31 20.36 5.90
N ARG A 106 11.88 19.52 5.02
CA ARG A 106 12.71 18.40 5.41
C ARG A 106 14.11 18.53 4.84
N LEU A 107 15.10 18.02 5.56
CA LEU A 107 16.49 17.94 5.11
C LEU A 107 16.73 16.53 4.54
N GLU A 108 17.09 16.46 3.27
CA GLU A 108 17.58 15.24 2.64
C GLU A 108 19.08 15.31 2.42
N GLN A 109 19.76 14.18 2.60
CA GLN A 109 21.17 14.04 2.27
C GLN A 109 21.29 13.69 0.79
N VAL A 110 21.93 14.54 0.01
CA VAL A 110 22.15 14.30 -1.41
C VAL A 110 23.66 14.31 -1.70
N PRO A 111 24.18 13.51 -2.65
CA PRO A 111 25.59 13.53 -3.05
C PRO A 111 26.02 14.94 -3.46
N ASP A 112 27.18 15.39 -2.99
CA ASP A 112 27.71 16.73 -3.30
C ASP A 112 28.51 16.78 -4.62
N GLY A 113 28.63 15.64 -5.31
CA GLY A 113 29.40 15.49 -6.54
C GLY A 113 30.94 15.31 -6.34
N ASN A 114 31.42 15.42 -5.10
CA ASN A 114 32.82 15.27 -4.74
C ASN A 114 33.08 14.07 -3.81
N GLY A 115 32.13 13.13 -3.75
CA GLY A 115 32.20 11.95 -2.89
C GLY A 115 31.69 12.18 -1.46
N GLY A 116 31.21 13.37 -1.14
CA GLY A 116 30.54 13.72 0.12
C GLY A 116 29.02 13.77 0.00
N MET A 117 28.36 14.08 1.13
CA MET A 117 26.92 14.31 1.23
C MET A 117 26.65 15.73 1.70
N ARG A 118 25.67 16.38 1.11
CA ARG A 118 25.19 17.70 1.56
C ARG A 118 23.73 17.64 1.93
N SER A 119 23.32 18.40 2.94
CA SER A 119 21.92 18.58 3.29
C SER A 119 21.24 19.51 2.27
N HIS A 120 20.13 19.04 1.73
CA HIS A 120 19.26 19.81 0.84
C HIS A 120 17.87 19.93 1.47
N SER A 121 17.34 21.13 1.55
CA SER A 121 15.97 21.36 2.06
C SER A 121 14.98 21.10 0.94
N ILE A 122 14.01 20.22 1.21
CA ILE A 122 12.90 19.92 0.30
C ILE A 122 11.56 20.27 0.95
N LYS A 123 10.58 20.63 0.14
CA LYS A 123 9.18 20.74 0.55
C LYS A 123 8.55 19.35 0.44
N PHE A 124 8.16 18.78 1.57
CA PHE A 124 7.60 17.44 1.66
C PHE A 124 6.09 17.53 1.96
N PRO A 125 5.21 17.21 1.00
CA PRO A 125 3.77 17.21 1.23
C PRO A 125 3.36 16.01 2.07
N VAL A 126 2.43 16.23 3.00
CA VAL A 126 1.94 15.24 3.95
C VAL A 126 0.44 15.07 3.77
N TRP A 127 -0.01 13.84 3.60
CA TRP A 127 -1.43 13.43 3.57
C TRP A 127 -1.77 12.50 4.74
N PHE A 128 -0.78 11.70 5.19
CA PHE A 128 -0.91 10.73 6.27
C PHE A 128 -0.09 11.19 7.48
N GLN A 129 -0.71 11.15 8.65
CA GLN A 129 -0.07 11.45 9.94
C GLN A 129 -0.11 10.21 10.83
N PRO A 130 0.93 9.97 11.65
CA PRO A 130 0.99 8.81 12.54
C PRO A 130 -0.18 8.80 13.52
N LEU A 131 -0.84 7.66 13.62
CA LEU A 131 -1.86 7.37 14.61
C LEU A 131 -1.64 5.95 15.11
N HIS A 132 -1.73 5.74 16.42
CA HIS A 132 -1.59 4.43 17.04
C HIS A 132 -2.33 4.41 18.37
N ASP A 133 -3.35 3.55 18.48
CA ASP A 133 -4.14 3.38 19.69
C ASP A 133 -5.01 2.11 19.59
N GLY A 134 -5.33 1.51 20.75
CA GLY A 134 -6.28 0.41 20.89
C GLY A 134 -5.90 -0.90 20.22
N GLY A 135 -6.92 -1.68 19.89
CA GLY A 135 -6.77 -3.01 19.27
C GLY A 135 -6.72 -2.98 17.76
N THR A 136 -6.80 -4.18 17.15
CA THR A 136 -6.60 -4.42 15.71
C THR A 136 -7.88 -4.99 15.06
N PRO A 137 -8.93 -4.17 14.81
CA PRO A 137 -10.19 -4.64 14.21
C PRO A 137 -10.06 -4.91 12.71
N MET A 138 -9.14 -5.81 12.34
CA MET A 138 -8.75 -6.12 10.97
C MET A 138 -9.88 -6.68 10.13
N ARG A 139 -10.71 -7.57 10.73
CA ARG A 139 -11.86 -8.17 10.03
C ARG A 139 -12.87 -7.09 9.59
N LYS A 140 -13.16 -6.11 10.46
CA LYS A 140 -14.04 -4.99 10.13
C LYS A 140 -13.46 -4.10 9.06
N ALA A 141 -12.13 -3.87 9.10
CA ALA A 141 -11.42 -3.08 8.10
C ALA A 141 -11.48 -3.73 6.71
N LEU A 142 -11.24 -5.04 6.61
CA LEU A 142 -11.36 -5.79 5.36
C LEU A 142 -12.80 -5.81 4.82
N ARG A 143 -13.81 -5.85 5.72
CA ARG A 143 -15.21 -5.74 5.29
C ARG A 143 -15.48 -4.38 4.64
N MET A 144 -15.09 -3.28 5.29
CA MET A 144 -15.23 -1.94 4.73
C MET A 144 -14.48 -1.84 3.40
N ALA A 145 -13.26 -2.41 3.31
CA ALA A 145 -12.50 -2.44 2.06
C ALA A 145 -13.27 -3.16 0.94
N ALA A 146 -13.89 -4.32 1.22
CA ALA A 146 -14.69 -5.04 0.22
C ALA A 146 -15.91 -4.24 -0.27
N GLU A 147 -16.60 -3.55 0.65
CA GLU A 147 -17.75 -2.68 0.33
C GLU A 147 -17.34 -1.51 -0.59
N GLU A 148 -16.27 -0.80 -0.24
CA GLU A 148 -15.77 0.33 -1.02
C GLU A 148 -15.20 -0.08 -2.39
N LEU A 149 -14.51 -1.23 -2.45
CA LEU A 149 -14.01 -1.79 -3.70
C LEU A 149 -15.13 -2.22 -4.64
N THR A 150 -16.21 -2.79 -4.10
CA THR A 150 -17.37 -3.17 -4.91
C THR A 150 -17.96 -1.94 -5.59
N GLY A 151 -18.22 -0.87 -4.85
CA GLY A 151 -18.71 0.39 -5.45
C GLY A 151 -17.75 0.97 -6.50
N TRP A 152 -16.45 0.95 -6.21
CA TRP A 152 -15.46 1.44 -7.17
C TRP A 152 -15.42 0.60 -8.46
N CYS A 153 -15.46 -0.72 -8.36
CA CYS A 153 -15.46 -1.64 -9.51
C CYS A 153 -16.73 -1.50 -10.35
N ASP A 154 -17.89 -1.30 -9.71
CA ASP A 154 -19.17 -1.07 -10.40
C ASP A 154 -19.12 0.23 -11.22
N ASP A 155 -18.46 1.28 -10.70
CA ASP A 155 -18.27 2.55 -11.39
C ASP A 155 -17.20 2.47 -12.51
N HIS A 156 -16.29 1.48 -12.45
CA HIS A 156 -15.13 1.36 -13.36
C HIS A 156 -14.96 -0.09 -13.89
N PRO A 157 -15.99 -0.66 -14.54
CA PRO A 157 -16.01 -2.10 -14.85
C PRO A 157 -14.91 -2.55 -15.83
N ASP A 158 -14.39 -1.67 -16.68
CA ASP A 158 -13.38 -1.98 -17.69
C ASP A 158 -11.96 -1.59 -17.29
N SER A 159 -11.79 -1.14 -16.04
CA SER A 159 -10.50 -0.72 -15.50
C SER A 159 -9.61 -1.90 -15.09
N TYR A 160 -8.30 -1.66 -14.99
CA TYR A 160 -7.39 -2.58 -14.31
C TYR A 160 -7.86 -2.75 -12.85
N PRO A 161 -7.91 -4.00 -12.33
CA PRO A 161 -8.46 -4.26 -11.00
C PRO A 161 -7.74 -3.50 -9.89
N PRO A 162 -8.46 -3.09 -8.82
CA PRO A 162 -7.85 -2.45 -7.67
C PRO A 162 -6.80 -3.32 -6.97
N THR A 163 -5.82 -2.65 -6.37
CA THR A 163 -4.84 -3.29 -5.48
C THR A 163 -4.99 -2.74 -4.06
N VAL A 164 -5.23 -3.62 -3.10
CA VAL A 164 -5.19 -3.33 -1.66
C VAL A 164 -3.79 -3.59 -1.14
N LEU A 165 -3.20 -2.59 -0.51
CA LEU A 165 -1.88 -2.64 0.12
C LEU A 165 -2.09 -2.54 1.62
N HIS A 166 -2.05 -3.67 2.30
CA HIS A 166 -2.33 -3.81 3.73
C HIS A 166 -1.03 -3.92 4.52
N VAL A 167 -0.89 -3.09 5.54
CA VAL A 167 0.25 -3.10 6.47
C VAL A 167 -0.24 -3.27 7.90
N THR A 168 0.33 -4.24 8.61
CA THR A 168 0.02 -4.56 10.01
C THR A 168 1.27 -5.01 10.77
N ASP A 169 1.26 -4.88 12.08
CA ASP A 169 2.28 -5.44 12.97
C ASP A 169 1.68 -6.37 14.03
N GLY A 170 0.36 -6.64 13.97
CA GLY A 170 -0.36 -7.34 15.01
C GLY A 170 -1.44 -8.31 14.53
N GLU A 171 -1.86 -9.16 15.46
CA GLU A 171 -2.93 -10.12 15.26
C GLU A 171 -4.31 -9.43 15.31
N PRO A 172 -5.30 -9.92 14.54
CA PRO A 172 -6.66 -9.39 14.60
C PRO A 172 -7.29 -9.60 15.98
N THR A 173 -7.94 -8.55 16.50
CA THR A 173 -8.65 -8.63 17.81
C THR A 173 -10.15 -8.83 17.66
N ASP A 174 -10.69 -8.87 16.44
CA ASP A 174 -12.13 -8.97 16.13
C ASP A 174 -12.54 -10.25 15.40
N GLY A 175 -11.68 -11.29 15.47
CA GLY A 175 -11.91 -12.63 14.92
C GLY A 175 -11.19 -12.90 13.61
N ASP A 176 -11.51 -14.02 12.97
CA ASP A 176 -10.85 -14.48 11.76
C ASP A 176 -11.04 -13.51 10.58
N PRO A 177 -9.96 -12.96 10.01
CA PRO A 177 -10.02 -12.02 8.89
C PRO A 177 -10.13 -12.71 7.51
N GLU A 178 -9.80 -14.01 7.40
CA GLU A 178 -9.70 -14.72 6.11
C GLU A 178 -10.99 -14.67 5.27
N PRO A 179 -12.21 -14.82 5.86
CA PRO A 179 -13.43 -14.73 5.05
C PRO A 179 -13.62 -13.36 4.41
N MET A 180 -13.24 -12.27 5.10
CA MET A 180 -13.35 -10.91 4.56
C MET A 180 -12.27 -10.62 3.52
N ALA A 181 -11.05 -11.11 3.74
CA ALA A 181 -9.99 -11.09 2.74
C ALA A 181 -10.41 -11.84 1.45
N GLY A 182 -11.13 -12.96 1.61
CA GLY A 182 -11.76 -13.67 0.49
C GLY A 182 -12.75 -12.80 -0.28
N GLN A 183 -13.57 -12.01 0.41
CA GLN A 183 -14.50 -11.07 -0.24
C GLN A 183 -13.74 -9.97 -1.00
N VAL A 184 -12.72 -9.35 -0.40
CA VAL A 184 -11.86 -8.37 -1.09
C VAL A 184 -11.31 -8.95 -2.39
N ARG A 185 -10.79 -10.19 -2.36
CA ARG A 185 -10.23 -10.86 -3.55
C ARG A 185 -11.28 -11.39 -4.53
N GLN A 186 -12.55 -11.36 -4.20
CA GLN A 186 -13.66 -11.70 -5.10
C GLN A 186 -14.28 -10.48 -5.78
N THR A 187 -14.07 -9.28 -5.25
CA THR A 187 -14.41 -8.06 -5.98
C THR A 187 -13.51 -7.93 -7.22
N GLY A 188 -13.93 -7.21 -8.23
CA GLY A 188 -13.08 -7.03 -9.42
C GLY A 188 -13.78 -6.33 -10.56
N THR A 189 -13.04 -6.17 -11.63
CA THR A 189 -13.48 -5.62 -12.91
C THR A 189 -13.54 -6.73 -13.95
N THR A 190 -13.91 -6.41 -15.20
CA THR A 190 -13.88 -7.36 -16.30
C THR A 190 -12.47 -7.88 -16.61
N ASP A 191 -11.41 -7.13 -16.23
CA ASP A 191 -10.01 -7.50 -16.41
C ASP A 191 -9.46 -8.43 -15.31
N GLY A 192 -10.18 -8.63 -14.20
CA GLY A 192 -9.76 -9.55 -13.14
C GLY A 192 -10.22 -9.17 -11.75
N HIS A 193 -9.81 -9.98 -10.78
CA HIS A 193 -10.13 -9.77 -9.37
C HIS A 193 -9.20 -8.74 -8.73
N SER A 194 -9.70 -8.06 -7.71
CA SER A 194 -8.88 -7.17 -6.86
C SER A 194 -7.74 -7.93 -6.20
N LEU A 195 -6.61 -7.28 -6.12
CA LEU A 195 -5.41 -7.84 -5.51
C LEU A 195 -5.33 -7.41 -4.04
N LEU A 196 -5.04 -8.33 -3.15
CA LEU A 196 -4.75 -8.04 -1.74
C LEU A 196 -3.31 -8.46 -1.45
N PHE A 197 -2.47 -7.48 -1.12
CA PHE A 197 -1.09 -7.68 -0.74
C PHE A 197 -0.92 -7.33 0.73
N ASN A 198 -0.28 -8.22 1.50
CA ASN A 198 -0.10 -8.07 2.94
C ASN A 198 1.38 -7.91 3.28
N LEU A 199 1.68 -6.92 4.09
CA LEU A 199 2.99 -6.68 4.68
C LEU A 199 2.85 -6.69 6.20
N HIS A 200 3.60 -7.59 6.84
CA HIS A 200 3.78 -7.61 8.28
C HIS A 200 5.14 -7.03 8.66
N THR A 201 5.13 -5.99 9.48
CA THR A 201 6.36 -5.38 10.02
C THR A 201 6.59 -5.79 11.47
N SER A 202 7.85 -6.01 11.85
CA SER A 202 8.20 -6.50 13.16
C SER A 202 9.60 -6.03 13.59
N ASN A 203 9.87 -6.05 14.88
CA ASN A 203 11.21 -5.92 15.45
C ASN A 203 11.85 -7.29 15.74
N SER A 204 11.27 -8.39 15.28
CA SER A 204 11.80 -9.74 15.46
C SER A 204 13.12 -9.90 14.73
N LYS A 205 14.05 -10.68 15.33
CA LYS A 205 15.33 -11.05 14.70
C LYS A 205 15.23 -12.25 13.75
N ALA A 206 14.01 -12.79 13.54
CA ALA A 206 13.81 -13.85 12.57
C ALA A 206 14.03 -13.30 11.15
N SER A 207 14.48 -14.17 10.24
CA SER A 207 14.69 -13.77 8.85
C SER A 207 13.38 -13.29 8.20
N PRO A 208 13.40 -12.22 7.41
CA PRO A 208 12.24 -11.79 6.64
C PRO A 208 11.84 -12.83 5.59
N ILE A 209 10.56 -12.82 5.22
CA ILE A 209 10.01 -13.65 4.14
C ILE A 209 9.35 -12.70 3.15
N GLU A 210 9.77 -12.79 1.89
CA GLU A 210 9.34 -11.88 0.84
C GLU A 210 8.90 -12.67 -0.39
N PHE A 211 7.72 -12.40 -0.91
CA PHE A 211 7.16 -13.00 -2.13
C PHE A 211 7.24 -14.54 -2.16
N CYS A 212 7.05 -15.21 -1.03
CA CYS A 212 7.12 -16.67 -1.02
C CYS A 212 5.92 -17.30 -1.74
N SER A 213 6.14 -18.52 -2.25
CA SER A 213 5.15 -19.34 -2.94
C SER A 213 4.58 -20.45 -2.04
N ASP A 214 5.23 -20.76 -0.93
CA ASP A 214 4.91 -21.87 -0.04
C ASP A 214 4.57 -21.39 1.37
N GLU A 215 3.38 -21.79 1.86
CA GLU A 215 2.93 -21.51 3.23
C GLU A 215 3.81 -22.15 4.29
N GLU A 216 4.44 -23.29 4.01
CA GLU A 216 5.28 -23.99 4.97
C GLU A 216 6.59 -23.23 5.28
N ALA A 217 6.99 -22.30 4.43
CA ALA A 217 8.09 -21.37 4.73
C ALA A 217 7.75 -20.43 5.90
N VAL A 218 6.45 -20.19 6.15
CA VAL A 218 5.96 -19.33 7.22
C VAL A 218 5.69 -20.16 8.47
N ARG A 219 6.53 -20.04 9.49
CA ARG A 219 6.40 -20.85 10.72
C ARG A 219 5.34 -20.34 11.68
N ASP A 220 5.11 -19.06 11.69
CA ASP A 220 4.18 -18.39 12.57
C ASP A 220 2.73 -18.61 12.10
N PRO A 221 1.79 -19.05 12.98
CA PRO A 221 0.40 -19.25 12.62
C PRO A 221 -0.29 -18.00 12.07
N TYR A 222 0.03 -16.82 12.63
CA TYR A 222 -0.52 -15.57 12.17
C TYR A 222 0.04 -15.17 10.80
N GLY A 223 1.36 -15.36 10.59
CA GLY A 223 1.96 -15.18 9.27
C GLY A 223 1.34 -16.08 8.20
N LYS A 224 0.96 -17.33 8.55
CA LYS A 224 0.21 -18.22 7.64
C LYS A 224 -1.16 -17.66 7.28
N ILE A 225 -1.87 -17.02 8.22
CA ILE A 225 -3.14 -16.32 7.93
C ILE A 225 -2.91 -15.22 6.91
N LEU A 226 -1.93 -14.34 7.13
CA LEU A 226 -1.60 -13.25 6.19
C LEU A 226 -1.19 -13.79 4.81
N PHE A 227 -0.41 -14.89 4.78
CA PHE A 227 -0.04 -15.54 3.52
C PHE A 227 -1.27 -16.02 2.76
N ARG A 228 -2.22 -16.74 3.41
CA ARG A 228 -3.47 -17.21 2.77
C ARG A 228 -4.36 -16.08 2.31
N MET A 229 -4.36 -14.95 3.03
CA MET A 229 -5.09 -13.74 2.64
C MET A 229 -4.49 -13.07 1.39
N SER A 230 -3.20 -13.25 1.13
CA SER A 230 -2.50 -12.57 0.04
C SER A 230 -2.86 -13.14 -1.33
N SER A 231 -3.01 -12.28 -2.33
CA SER A 231 -3.21 -12.68 -3.73
C SER A 231 -1.93 -13.22 -4.34
N PRO A 232 -2.00 -14.21 -5.26
CA PRO A 232 -0.88 -14.53 -6.14
C PRO A 232 -0.45 -13.29 -6.94
N LEU A 233 0.84 -13.16 -7.21
CA LEU A 233 1.35 -12.05 -8.00
C LEU A 233 0.94 -12.20 -9.48
N PRO A 234 0.28 -11.20 -10.08
CA PRO A 234 0.18 -11.12 -11.53
C PRO A 234 1.57 -11.01 -12.17
N LYS A 235 1.71 -11.51 -13.41
CA LYS A 235 3.00 -11.50 -14.10
C LYS A 235 3.69 -10.14 -14.12
N PRO A 236 3.01 -9.00 -14.41
CA PRO A 236 3.68 -7.70 -14.41
C PRO A 236 4.26 -7.30 -13.04
N VAL A 237 3.57 -7.65 -11.94
CA VAL A 237 4.06 -7.40 -10.57
C VAL A 237 5.25 -8.29 -10.25
N ALA A 238 5.18 -9.57 -10.61
CA ALA A 238 6.27 -10.52 -10.41
C ALA A 238 7.53 -10.09 -11.18
N ASP A 239 7.37 -9.60 -12.42
CA ASP A 239 8.48 -9.10 -13.22
C ASP A 239 9.09 -7.83 -12.59
N ALA A 240 8.27 -6.89 -12.12
CA ALA A 240 8.74 -5.69 -11.42
C ALA A 240 9.50 -6.02 -10.12
N ALA A 241 9.08 -7.04 -9.38
CA ALA A 241 9.78 -7.50 -8.19
C ALA A 241 11.15 -8.10 -8.55
N ARG A 242 11.22 -8.91 -9.61
CA ARG A 242 12.51 -9.46 -10.11
C ARG A 242 13.47 -8.38 -10.58
N GLU A 243 12.98 -7.34 -11.26
CA GLU A 243 13.79 -6.20 -11.68
C GLU A 243 14.44 -5.47 -10.49
N LYS A 244 13.79 -5.55 -9.32
CA LYS A 244 14.34 -5.01 -8.06
C LYS A 244 15.26 -5.96 -7.30
N GLY A 245 15.47 -7.16 -7.83
CA GLY A 245 16.39 -8.15 -7.24
C GLY A 245 15.74 -9.17 -6.32
N TYR A 246 14.40 -9.17 -6.18
CA TYR A 246 13.71 -10.19 -5.40
C TYR A 246 13.67 -11.53 -6.12
N GLU A 247 13.82 -12.62 -5.36
CA GLU A 247 13.57 -13.97 -5.84
C GLU A 247 12.05 -14.22 -5.86
N VAL A 248 11.47 -14.37 -7.04
CA VAL A 248 10.02 -14.56 -7.21
C VAL A 248 9.78 -15.83 -8.01
N GLU A 249 9.34 -16.86 -7.30
CA GLU A 249 8.97 -18.16 -7.89
C GLU A 249 7.58 -18.14 -8.50
N ALA A 250 7.25 -19.20 -9.24
CA ALA A 250 5.90 -19.42 -9.73
C ALA A 250 4.94 -19.64 -8.54
N GLY A 251 3.82 -18.91 -8.51
CA GLY A 251 2.85 -18.99 -7.41
C GLY A 251 3.16 -18.08 -6.22
N ALA A 252 4.25 -17.31 -6.27
CA ALA A 252 4.55 -16.30 -5.26
C ALA A 252 3.38 -15.33 -5.05
N ARG A 253 3.22 -14.92 -3.79
CA ARG A 253 2.12 -14.04 -3.37
C ARG A 253 2.62 -12.64 -3.06
N GLY A 254 1.74 -11.66 -3.10
CA GLY A 254 1.97 -10.29 -2.60
C GLY A 254 2.06 -10.31 -1.06
N PHE A 255 3.13 -10.87 -0.54
CA PHE A 255 3.29 -11.18 0.88
C PHE A 255 4.71 -10.87 1.35
N PHE A 256 4.80 -9.98 2.34
CA PHE A 256 6.00 -9.69 3.09
C PHE A 256 5.74 -9.97 4.57
N TYR A 257 6.63 -10.69 5.22
CA TYR A 257 6.48 -11.05 6.63
C TYR A 257 7.76 -10.81 7.40
N ASN A 258 7.62 -10.22 8.59
CA ASN A 258 8.72 -9.93 9.51
C ASN A 258 9.80 -9.03 8.89
N VAL A 259 9.37 -8.05 8.08
CA VAL A 259 10.26 -7.10 7.41
C VAL A 259 10.46 -5.84 8.24
N GLU A 260 11.57 -5.15 8.00
CA GLU A 260 11.80 -3.84 8.60
C GLU A 260 10.95 -2.76 7.93
N PRO A 261 10.59 -1.67 8.63
CA PRO A 261 9.75 -0.62 8.07
C PRO A 261 10.30 0.02 6.79
N VAL A 262 11.60 0.00 6.54
CA VAL A 262 12.20 0.54 5.31
C VAL A 262 11.73 -0.21 4.05
N GLU A 263 11.40 -1.49 4.19
CA GLU A 263 10.92 -2.34 3.09
C GLU A 263 9.47 -2.03 2.69
N ILE A 264 8.73 -1.29 3.53
CA ILE A 264 7.37 -0.82 3.21
C ILE A 264 7.38 0.01 1.91
N VAL A 265 8.38 0.88 1.73
CA VAL A 265 8.49 1.72 0.52
C VAL A 265 8.67 0.87 -0.73
N GLU A 266 9.53 -0.17 -0.65
CA GLU A 266 9.78 -1.07 -1.78
C GLU A 266 8.56 -1.93 -2.11
N PHE A 267 7.88 -2.46 -1.08
CA PHE A 267 6.64 -3.20 -1.25
C PHE A 267 5.56 -2.37 -1.96
N PHE A 268 5.36 -1.13 -1.52
CA PHE A 268 4.41 -0.22 -2.16
C PHE A 268 4.85 0.15 -3.59
N ASP A 269 6.14 0.40 -3.82
CA ASP A 269 6.64 0.73 -5.15
C ASP A 269 6.41 -0.43 -6.14
N ILE A 270 6.64 -1.68 -5.72
CA ILE A 270 6.36 -2.87 -6.52
C ILE A 270 4.85 -3.02 -6.74
N GLY A 271 4.04 -2.95 -5.69
CA GLY A 271 2.59 -3.10 -5.76
C GLY A 271 1.89 -2.05 -6.65
N THR A 272 2.49 -0.87 -6.77
CA THR A 272 1.97 0.20 -7.62
C THR A 272 2.58 0.25 -9.02
N ARG A 273 3.67 -0.51 -9.32
CA ARG A 273 4.32 -0.53 -10.65
C ARG A 273 3.60 -1.39 -11.68
N ALA A 274 2.89 -2.40 -11.26
CA ALA A 274 2.21 -3.34 -12.16
C ALA A 274 1.30 -2.65 -13.17
N SER A 275 0.79 -1.49 -12.76
CA SER A 275 -0.06 -0.63 -13.57
C SER A 275 0.71 0.37 -14.46
N SER A 276 2.04 0.52 -14.28
CA SER A 276 2.81 1.56 -14.98
C SER A 276 3.50 1.09 -16.26
N GLN A 277 3.64 -0.21 -16.53
CA GLN A 277 4.23 -0.69 -17.79
C GLN A 277 3.38 -0.32 -19.01
N SER A 278 2.06 -0.23 -18.88
CA SER A 278 1.17 0.24 -19.94
C SER A 278 1.20 1.76 -20.16
N MET A 279 1.75 2.54 -19.21
CA MET A 279 1.84 4.02 -19.30
C MET A 279 3.08 4.54 -20.04
N LEU A 280 4.17 3.76 -20.12
CA LEU A 280 5.47 4.21 -20.67
C LEU A 280 5.56 4.21 -22.19
N LEU A 281 4.54 3.74 -22.90
CA LEU A 281 4.55 3.58 -24.36
C LEU A 281 3.79 4.67 -25.14
N ARG A 282 3.39 5.78 -24.48
CA ARG A 282 2.76 6.93 -25.19
C ARG A 282 3.20 8.29 -24.66
#